data_fc81bcbb532a357f082c5c5f9137fedf
#
_entry.id   fc81bcbb532a357f082c5c5f9137fedf
#
_cell.length_a   1.000
_cell.length_b   1.000
_cell.length_c   1.000
_cell.angle_alpha   90.00
_cell.angle_beta   90.00
_cell.angle_gamma   90.00
#
_symmetry.space_group_name_H-M   'P 1'
#
loop_
_entity.id
_entity.type
_entity.pdbx_description
1 polymer ?
#
loop_
_entity_poly.entity_id
_entity_poly.type
_entity_poly.pdbx_seq_one_letter_code
_entity_poly.pdbx_strand_id
1 'polypeptide(L)'
;MATFADARVQEMLRGRKAVRVYSMPFAHEIEVGVRVLSDQEIDDCRLEAQRYVEKRGAKMDIDPDFLERETRRQIIWRAFVDAADRESAFFASDAAVRELDAEMVRSLFDLYSEHQVFVSPFRHLDAAGVKELAEALGKEHDARAYLADCGSDTLRSLCLTLASAVRST
;
A
#
# COMPACT_ATOMS: atom_id res chain seq x y z
N MET A 1 23.98 20.11 -2.22
CA MET A 1 22.78 20.65 -2.89
C MET A 1 21.86 19.46 -3.14
N ALA A 2 20.63 19.44 -2.56
CA ALA A 2 19.66 18.41 -2.90
C ALA A 2 19.29 18.55 -4.38
N THR A 3 19.32 17.46 -5.13
CA THR A 3 18.94 17.46 -6.54
C THR A 3 17.43 17.56 -6.67
N PHE A 4 16.93 17.95 -7.83
CA PHE A 4 15.48 17.98 -8.11
C PHE A 4 14.81 16.61 -7.87
N ALA A 5 15.54 15.53 -8.14
CA ALA A 5 15.13 14.17 -7.83
C ALA A 5 14.95 13.94 -6.33
N ASP A 6 15.85 14.42 -5.49
CA ASP A 6 15.75 14.29 -4.04
C ASP A 6 14.53 15.02 -3.46
N ALA A 7 14.21 16.22 -3.97
CA ALA A 7 13.04 16.97 -3.52
C ALA A 7 11.73 16.24 -3.88
N ARG A 8 11.61 15.71 -5.11
CA ARG A 8 10.45 14.91 -5.53
C ARG A 8 10.34 13.58 -4.78
N VAL A 9 11.45 12.88 -4.58
CA VAL A 9 11.46 11.65 -3.77
C VAL A 9 10.98 11.94 -2.34
N GLN A 10 11.42 13.04 -1.72
CA GLN A 10 10.95 13.43 -0.41
C GLN A 10 9.44 13.76 -0.38
N GLU A 11 8.93 14.39 -1.42
CA GLU A 11 7.51 14.67 -1.56
C GLU A 11 6.68 13.38 -1.76
N MET A 12 7.18 12.44 -2.55
CA MET A 12 6.62 11.11 -2.72
C MET A 12 6.56 10.31 -1.41
N LEU A 13 7.65 10.37 -0.62
CA LEU A 13 7.72 9.73 0.69
C LEU A 13 6.77 10.38 1.70
N ARG A 14 6.56 11.70 1.61
CA ARG A 14 5.56 12.40 2.44
C ARG A 14 4.15 11.95 2.13
N GLY A 15 3.80 11.78 0.86
CA GLY A 15 2.49 11.27 0.45
C GLY A 15 2.17 9.89 1.02
N ARG A 16 3.17 9.00 1.09
CA ARG A 16 3.04 7.65 1.66
C ARG A 16 2.80 7.65 3.18
N LYS A 17 3.24 8.68 3.90
CA LYS A 17 3.01 8.83 5.35
C LYS A 17 1.68 9.53 5.65
N ALA A 18 0.96 10.00 4.64
CA ALA A 18 -0.30 10.69 4.84
C ALA A 18 -1.38 9.69 5.30
N VAL A 19 -1.98 9.97 6.44
CA VAL A 19 -3.18 9.29 6.90
C VAL A 19 -4.39 10.09 6.38
N ARG A 20 -5.29 9.40 5.71
CA ARG A 20 -6.58 9.97 5.30
C ARG A 20 -7.71 9.29 6.06
N VAL A 21 -8.67 10.09 6.49
CA VAL A 21 -9.84 9.61 7.21
C VAL A 21 -10.95 9.24 6.23
N TYR A 22 -11.57 8.11 6.49
CA TYR A 22 -12.70 7.56 5.73
C TYR A 22 -13.79 7.12 6.67
N SER A 23 -15.05 7.13 6.20
CA SER A 23 -16.12 6.43 6.89
C SER A 23 -15.97 4.91 6.71
N MET A 24 -16.23 4.18 7.77
CA MET A 24 -16.17 2.71 7.76
C MET A 24 -17.21 2.14 6.80
N PRO A 25 -16.90 1.16 5.92
CA PRO A 25 -17.85 0.67 4.92
C PRO A 25 -19.17 0.14 5.46
N PHE A 26 -19.17 -0.41 6.69
CA PHE A 26 -20.35 -1.03 7.32
C PHE A 26 -20.91 -0.24 8.50
N ALA A 27 -20.26 0.86 8.88
CA ALA A 27 -20.65 1.71 10.01
C ALA A 27 -20.26 3.15 9.67
N HIS A 28 -21.03 3.79 8.81
CA HIS A 28 -20.74 5.11 8.25
C HIS A 28 -20.55 6.22 9.30
N GLU A 29 -21.07 6.01 10.51
CA GLU A 29 -20.87 6.88 11.68
C GLU A 29 -19.47 6.72 12.32
N ILE A 30 -18.74 5.65 11.97
CA ILE A 30 -17.39 5.40 12.48
C ILE A 30 -16.38 5.88 11.44
N GLU A 31 -15.49 6.75 11.88
CA GLU A 31 -14.36 7.22 11.07
C GLU A 31 -13.11 6.41 11.37
N VAL A 32 -12.33 6.12 10.34
CA VAL A 32 -11.08 5.38 10.44
C VAL A 32 -10.01 6.05 9.57
N GLY A 33 -8.81 6.16 10.10
CA GLY A 33 -7.65 6.60 9.34
C GLY A 33 -7.06 5.43 8.55
N VAL A 34 -6.66 5.68 7.31
CA VAL A 34 -5.96 4.69 6.47
C VAL A 34 -4.61 5.26 6.06
N ARG A 35 -3.55 4.47 6.24
CA ARG A 35 -2.19 4.80 5.81
C ARG A 35 -1.66 3.77 4.82
N VAL A 36 -0.74 4.18 3.96
CA VAL A 36 -0.02 3.25 3.09
C VAL A 36 1.12 2.61 3.89
N LEU A 37 1.22 1.30 3.81
CA LEU A 37 2.33 0.54 4.39
C LEU A 37 3.57 0.63 3.48
N SER A 38 4.74 0.63 4.08
CA SER A 38 6.01 0.45 3.37
C SER A 38 6.16 -0.98 2.84
N ASP A 39 7.08 -1.20 1.90
CA ASP A 39 7.36 -2.54 1.40
C ASP A 39 7.83 -3.48 2.51
N GLN A 40 8.65 -2.98 3.46
CA GLN A 40 9.05 -3.75 4.63
C GLN A 40 7.84 -4.16 5.49
N GLU A 41 6.89 -3.25 5.73
CA GLU A 41 5.68 -3.58 6.49
C GLU A 41 4.80 -4.60 5.76
N ILE A 42 4.75 -4.56 4.44
CA ILE A 42 4.05 -5.57 3.61
C ILE A 42 4.73 -6.93 3.73
N ASP A 43 6.06 -6.98 3.67
CA ASP A 43 6.81 -8.23 3.85
C ASP A 43 6.64 -8.78 5.27
N ASP A 44 6.61 -7.93 6.29
CA ASP A 44 6.29 -8.33 7.66
C ASP A 44 4.86 -8.90 7.75
N CYS A 45 3.89 -8.32 7.03
CA CYS A 45 2.52 -8.87 6.95
C CYS A 45 2.52 -10.29 6.37
N ARG A 46 3.26 -10.52 5.28
CA ARG A 46 3.37 -11.83 4.64
C ARG A 46 4.04 -12.86 5.56
N LEU A 47 5.11 -12.46 6.23
CA LEU A 47 5.83 -13.32 7.16
C LEU A 47 4.97 -13.74 8.36
N GLU A 48 4.22 -12.81 8.95
CA GLU A 48 3.31 -13.12 10.05
C GLU A 48 2.12 -13.98 9.60
N ALA A 49 1.59 -13.73 8.41
CA ALA A 49 0.57 -14.57 7.81
C ALA A 49 1.08 -16.02 7.63
N GLN A 50 2.29 -16.19 7.10
CA GLN A 50 2.92 -17.50 6.94
C GLN A 50 3.10 -18.20 8.30
N ARG A 51 3.64 -17.52 9.30
CA ARG A 51 3.80 -18.04 10.67
C ARG A 51 2.48 -18.49 11.29
N TYR A 52 1.41 -17.72 11.04
CA TYR A 52 0.09 -18.08 11.52
C TYR A 52 -0.44 -19.36 10.87
N VAL A 53 -0.28 -19.50 9.55
CA VAL A 53 -0.69 -20.68 8.80
C VAL A 53 0.09 -21.92 9.27
N GLU A 54 1.40 -21.81 9.43
CA GLU A 54 2.28 -22.89 9.90
C GLU A 54 1.90 -23.37 11.32
N LYS A 55 1.61 -22.45 12.23
CA LYS A 55 1.17 -22.78 13.62
C LYS A 55 -0.15 -23.56 13.66
N ARG A 56 -1.04 -23.38 12.69
CA ARG A 56 -2.31 -24.10 12.61
C ARG A 56 -2.19 -25.54 12.10
N GLY A 57 -0.98 -26.02 11.89
CA GLY A 57 -0.74 -27.44 11.60
C GLY A 57 -0.97 -27.82 10.15
N ALA A 58 -0.96 -26.86 9.25
CA ALA A 58 -0.91 -27.12 7.82
C ALA A 58 0.44 -27.73 7.44
N LYS A 59 0.65 -28.99 7.82
CA LYS A 59 1.67 -29.86 7.22
C LYS A 59 1.31 -30.27 5.78
N MET A 60 0.18 -29.82 5.29
CA MET A 60 -0.26 -29.94 3.90
C MET A 60 0.15 -28.68 3.15
N ASP A 61 0.29 -28.78 1.85
CA ASP A 61 0.57 -27.66 0.96
C ASP A 61 -0.22 -26.42 1.40
N ILE A 62 0.50 -25.34 1.70
CA ILE A 62 -0.12 -24.09 2.18
C ILE A 62 -1.12 -23.67 1.10
N ASP A 63 -2.41 -23.70 1.42
CA ASP A 63 -3.46 -23.21 0.54
C ASP A 63 -3.15 -21.72 0.22
N PRO A 64 -2.79 -21.38 -1.03
CA PRO A 64 -2.43 -20.00 -1.40
C PRO A 64 -3.53 -19.01 -1.05
N ASP A 65 -4.81 -19.40 -1.19
CA ASP A 65 -5.96 -18.56 -0.89
C ASP A 65 -6.07 -18.28 0.61
N PHE A 66 -5.69 -19.24 1.45
CA PHE A 66 -5.68 -19.03 2.89
C PHE A 66 -4.56 -18.10 3.33
N LEU A 67 -3.36 -18.26 2.76
CA LEU A 67 -2.23 -17.36 3.00
C LEU A 67 -2.56 -15.93 2.55
N GLU A 68 -3.16 -15.78 1.38
CA GLU A 68 -3.56 -14.47 0.86
C GLU A 68 -4.59 -13.80 1.78
N ARG A 69 -5.62 -14.51 2.22
CA ARG A 69 -6.62 -13.98 3.17
C ARG A 69 -5.98 -13.54 4.48
N GLU A 70 -5.05 -14.32 5.00
CA GLU A 70 -4.36 -13.95 6.23
C GLU A 70 -3.44 -12.75 6.03
N THR A 71 -2.76 -12.65 4.88
CA THR A 71 -1.95 -11.50 4.51
C THR A 71 -2.80 -10.21 4.45
N ARG A 72 -4.00 -10.28 3.84
CA ARG A 72 -4.94 -9.13 3.81
C ARG A 72 -5.35 -8.68 5.22
N ARG A 73 -5.59 -9.62 6.15
CA ARG A 73 -5.90 -9.31 7.56
C ARG A 73 -4.75 -8.61 8.27
N GLN A 74 -3.53 -9.05 8.03
CA GLN A 74 -2.32 -8.42 8.57
C GLN A 74 -2.14 -7.00 8.03
N ILE A 75 -2.43 -6.77 6.74
CA ILE A 75 -2.40 -5.45 6.11
C ILE A 75 -3.46 -4.54 6.76
N ILE A 76 -4.71 -5.01 6.87
CA ILE A 76 -5.80 -4.23 7.49
C ILE A 76 -5.43 -3.84 8.91
N TRP A 77 -4.96 -4.77 9.73
CA TRP A 77 -4.57 -4.47 11.10
C TRP A 77 -3.53 -3.35 11.21
N ARG A 78 -2.53 -3.33 10.32
CA ARG A 78 -1.44 -2.34 10.36
C ARG A 78 -1.76 -1.03 9.64
N ALA A 79 -2.59 -1.08 8.62
CA ALA A 79 -2.90 0.07 7.79
C ALA A 79 -4.00 0.96 8.37
N PHE A 80 -4.90 0.38 9.19
CA PHE A 80 -6.02 1.09 9.76
C PHE A 80 -5.67 1.64 11.13
N VAL A 81 -5.78 2.96 11.28
CA VAL A 81 -5.44 3.71 12.49
C VAL A 81 -6.65 4.48 13.01
N ASP A 82 -6.62 4.88 14.25
CA ASP A 82 -7.65 5.73 14.82
C ASP A 82 -7.71 7.08 14.08
N ALA A 83 -8.91 7.59 13.80
CA ALA A 83 -9.09 8.81 13.04
C ALA A 83 -8.59 10.05 13.81
N ALA A 84 -8.71 10.05 15.13
CA ALA A 84 -8.28 11.15 16.00
C ALA A 84 -6.80 11.01 16.39
N ASP A 85 -6.37 9.78 16.73
CA ASP A 85 -4.97 9.44 17.04
C ASP A 85 -4.38 8.58 15.92
N ARG A 86 -3.83 9.24 14.92
CA ARG A 86 -3.28 8.63 13.71
C ARG A 86 -2.06 7.72 13.93
N GLU A 87 -1.56 7.63 15.15
CA GLU A 87 -0.44 6.75 15.54
C GLU A 87 -0.95 5.45 16.17
N SER A 88 -2.15 5.44 16.72
CA SER A 88 -2.77 4.27 17.34
C SER A 88 -3.47 3.39 16.30
N ALA A 89 -3.29 2.08 16.43
CA ALA A 89 -4.01 1.13 15.59
C ALA A 89 -5.53 1.17 15.89
N PHE A 90 -6.35 1.16 14.84
CA PHE A 90 -7.81 1.12 14.98
C PHE A 90 -8.28 -0.23 15.58
N PHE A 91 -7.70 -1.34 15.12
CA PHE A 91 -7.98 -2.66 15.66
C PHE A 91 -6.98 -2.99 16.78
N ALA A 92 -7.48 -3.43 17.92
CA ALA A 92 -6.66 -3.75 19.10
C ALA A 92 -5.58 -4.83 18.82
N SER A 93 -5.85 -5.73 17.87
CA SER A 93 -4.92 -6.78 17.45
C SER A 93 -5.32 -7.36 16.10
N ASP A 94 -4.42 -8.16 15.51
CA ASP A 94 -4.71 -8.94 14.32
C ASP A 94 -5.81 -10.00 14.56
N ALA A 95 -5.97 -10.47 15.81
CA ALA A 95 -7.05 -11.35 16.19
C ALA A 95 -8.43 -10.69 16.04
N ALA A 96 -8.56 -9.40 16.38
CA ALA A 96 -9.79 -8.65 16.18
C ALA A 96 -10.20 -8.57 14.69
N VAL A 97 -9.23 -8.45 13.78
CA VAL A 97 -9.50 -8.48 12.34
C VAL A 97 -9.96 -9.86 11.87
N ARG A 98 -9.50 -10.95 12.52
CA ARG A 98 -9.95 -12.32 12.19
C ARG A 98 -11.38 -12.61 12.61
N GLU A 99 -11.94 -11.84 13.54
CA GLU A 99 -13.35 -11.94 13.94
C GLU A 99 -14.31 -11.31 12.92
N LEU A 100 -13.79 -10.48 12.00
CA LEU A 100 -14.56 -9.90 10.92
C LEU A 100 -14.97 -10.97 9.90
N ASP A 101 -16.17 -10.85 9.35
CA ASP A 101 -16.59 -11.70 8.25
C ASP A 101 -15.81 -11.42 6.94
N ALA A 102 -15.96 -12.31 5.97
CA ALA A 102 -15.19 -12.25 4.73
C ALA A 102 -15.54 -11.02 3.88
N GLU A 103 -16.77 -10.52 3.96
CA GLU A 103 -17.23 -9.35 3.21
C GLU A 103 -16.64 -8.08 3.82
N MET A 104 -16.63 -7.96 5.15
CA MET A 104 -15.97 -6.86 5.86
C MET A 104 -14.48 -6.80 5.55
N VAL A 105 -13.77 -7.92 5.63
CA VAL A 105 -12.34 -7.99 5.29
C VAL A 105 -12.10 -7.55 3.85
N ARG A 106 -12.94 -7.99 2.91
CA ARG A 106 -12.83 -7.58 1.50
C ARG A 106 -12.99 -6.07 1.35
N SER A 107 -14.06 -5.50 1.90
CA SER A 107 -14.36 -4.08 1.76
C SER A 107 -13.31 -3.18 2.41
N LEU A 108 -12.74 -3.59 3.55
CA LEU A 108 -11.62 -2.87 4.17
C LEU A 108 -10.36 -2.97 3.31
N PHE A 109 -10.09 -4.11 2.72
CA PHE A 109 -8.93 -4.26 1.84
C PHE A 109 -9.11 -3.46 0.53
N ASP A 110 -10.32 -3.40 -0.02
CA ASP A 110 -10.64 -2.57 -1.18
C ASP A 110 -10.44 -1.09 -0.86
N LEU A 111 -10.90 -0.62 0.31
CA LEU A 111 -10.65 0.74 0.80
C LEU A 111 -9.16 1.06 0.94
N TYR A 112 -8.37 0.12 1.46
CA TYR A 112 -6.91 0.25 1.53
C TYR A 112 -6.29 0.36 0.12
N SER A 113 -6.73 -0.47 -0.81
CA SER A 113 -6.23 -0.47 -2.19
C SER A 113 -6.58 0.83 -2.93
N GLU A 114 -7.79 1.35 -2.75
CA GLU A 114 -8.20 2.65 -3.27
C GLU A 114 -7.35 3.78 -2.68
N HIS A 115 -7.07 3.72 -1.38
CA HIS A 115 -6.20 4.70 -0.73
C HIS A 115 -4.77 4.65 -1.28
N GLN A 116 -4.20 3.46 -1.49
CA GLN A 116 -2.88 3.31 -2.13
C GLN A 116 -2.83 3.99 -3.51
N VAL A 117 -3.85 3.75 -4.34
CA VAL A 117 -3.95 4.38 -5.65
C VAL A 117 -4.10 5.89 -5.52
N PHE A 118 -4.89 6.37 -4.55
CA PHE A 118 -5.12 7.80 -4.33
C PHE A 118 -3.84 8.53 -3.94
N VAL A 119 -3.03 7.98 -3.05
CA VAL A 119 -1.78 8.61 -2.58
C VAL A 119 -0.57 8.27 -3.45
N SER A 120 -0.76 7.49 -4.53
CA SER A 120 0.31 7.17 -5.45
C SER A 120 0.87 8.46 -6.06
N PRO A 121 2.18 8.71 -5.94
CA PRO A 121 2.80 9.91 -6.48
C PRO A 121 2.64 10.02 -8.00
N PHE A 122 2.43 8.89 -8.69
CA PHE A 122 2.29 8.84 -10.14
C PHE A 122 0.87 9.17 -10.63
N ARG A 123 -0.12 9.21 -9.74
CA ARG A 123 -1.50 9.53 -10.11
C ARG A 123 -1.68 10.96 -10.63
N HIS A 124 -0.86 11.87 -10.13
CA HIS A 124 -0.95 13.30 -10.43
C HIS A 124 0.07 13.76 -11.46
N LEU A 125 0.84 12.85 -12.04
CA LEU A 125 1.74 13.18 -13.14
C LEU A 125 0.93 13.27 -14.43
N ASP A 126 0.97 14.44 -15.07
CA ASP A 126 0.56 14.59 -16.46
C ASP A 126 1.59 13.94 -17.40
N ALA A 127 1.30 13.89 -18.70
CA ALA A 127 2.17 13.27 -19.70
C ALA A 127 3.59 13.90 -19.71
N ALA A 128 3.69 15.20 -19.43
CA ALA A 128 4.98 15.89 -19.35
C ALA A 128 5.76 15.46 -18.10
N GLY A 129 5.10 15.41 -16.94
CA GLY A 129 5.71 14.96 -15.70
C GLY A 129 6.15 13.50 -15.72
N VAL A 130 5.40 12.63 -16.42
CA VAL A 130 5.79 11.22 -16.65
C VAL A 130 7.02 11.14 -17.53
N LYS A 131 7.09 11.95 -18.59
CA LYS A 131 8.26 12.01 -19.49
C LYS A 131 9.50 12.51 -18.77
N GLU A 132 9.38 13.59 -17.99
CA GLU A 132 10.48 14.13 -17.17
C GLU A 132 10.98 13.09 -16.15
N LEU A 133 10.06 12.39 -15.49
CA LEU A 133 10.41 11.32 -14.55
C LEU A 133 11.15 10.18 -15.27
N ALA A 134 10.65 9.72 -16.42
CA ALA A 134 11.28 8.67 -17.21
C ALA A 134 12.69 9.09 -17.69
N GLU A 135 12.87 10.36 -18.10
CA GLU A 135 14.17 10.89 -18.49
C GLU A 135 15.13 11.01 -17.31
N ALA A 136 14.65 11.43 -16.13
CA ALA A 136 15.44 11.49 -14.90
C ALA A 136 15.88 10.09 -14.47
N LEU A 137 14.95 9.12 -14.46
CA LEU A 137 15.22 7.72 -14.13
C LEU A 137 16.19 7.06 -15.12
N GLY A 138 16.21 7.50 -16.38
CA GLY A 138 17.14 6.99 -17.39
C GLY A 138 18.57 7.52 -17.27
N LYS A 139 18.77 8.64 -16.58
CA LYS A 139 20.07 9.33 -16.46
C LYS A 139 20.82 9.05 -15.16
N GLU A 140 20.15 8.67 -14.11
CA GLU A 140 20.73 8.48 -12.79
C GLU A 140 20.91 7.00 -12.42
N HIS A 141 22.12 6.65 -11.97
CA HIS A 141 22.44 5.28 -11.50
C HIS A 141 21.58 4.90 -10.27
N ASP A 142 21.30 5.88 -9.42
CA ASP A 142 20.49 5.72 -8.20
C ASP A 142 19.01 5.51 -8.49
N ALA A 143 18.52 5.94 -9.64
CA ALA A 143 17.14 5.73 -10.05
C ALA A 143 16.83 4.25 -10.33
N ARG A 144 17.80 3.48 -10.80
CA ARG A 144 17.64 2.02 -10.97
C ARG A 144 17.57 1.29 -9.64
N ALA A 145 18.38 1.71 -8.66
CA ALA A 145 18.31 1.20 -7.30
C ALA A 145 16.95 1.53 -6.68
N TYR A 146 16.48 2.77 -6.83
CA TYR A 146 15.15 3.18 -6.36
C TYR A 146 14.01 2.35 -6.99
N LEU A 147 14.05 2.07 -8.30
CA LEU A 147 13.05 1.22 -8.95
C LEU A 147 13.14 -0.25 -8.52
N ALA A 148 14.34 -0.73 -8.21
CA ALA A 148 14.53 -2.08 -7.68
C ALA A 148 13.94 -2.23 -6.27
N ASP A 149 13.94 -1.16 -5.48
CA ASP A 149 13.36 -1.10 -4.13
C ASP A 149 11.86 -0.75 -4.14
N CYS A 150 11.31 -0.38 -5.30
CA CYS A 150 9.87 -0.12 -5.42
C CYS A 150 9.07 -1.42 -5.41
N GLY A 151 8.05 -1.48 -4.55
CA GLY A 151 7.10 -2.59 -4.54
C GLY A 151 6.42 -2.78 -5.90
N SER A 152 6.01 -4.02 -6.17
CA SER A 152 5.37 -4.42 -7.44
C SER A 152 4.16 -3.56 -7.81
N ASP A 153 3.40 -3.08 -6.83
CA ASP A 153 2.21 -2.25 -7.04
C ASP A 153 2.59 -0.83 -7.48
N THR A 154 3.67 -0.27 -6.94
CA THR A 154 4.22 1.02 -7.37
C THR A 154 4.74 0.94 -8.81
N LEU A 155 5.47 -0.13 -9.14
CA LEU A 155 5.95 -0.38 -10.51
C LEU A 155 4.78 -0.58 -11.48
N ARG A 156 3.74 -1.30 -11.06
CA ARG A 156 2.53 -1.50 -11.86
C ARG A 156 1.79 -0.18 -12.10
N SER A 157 1.62 0.66 -11.08
CA SER A 157 1.05 2.01 -11.22
C SER A 157 1.87 2.88 -12.16
N LEU A 158 3.19 2.85 -12.08
CA LEU A 158 4.08 3.56 -12.99
C LEU A 158 3.92 3.07 -14.43
N CYS A 159 3.90 1.75 -14.65
CA CYS A 159 3.69 1.16 -15.97
C CYS A 159 2.33 1.55 -16.57
N LEU A 160 1.26 1.52 -15.77
CA LEU A 160 -0.08 1.93 -16.23
C LEU A 160 -0.15 3.41 -16.58
N THR A 161 0.49 4.27 -15.78
CA THR A 161 0.56 5.71 -16.05
C THR A 161 1.36 6.01 -17.30
N LEU A 162 2.51 5.36 -17.49
CA LEU A 162 3.31 5.45 -18.71
C LEU A 162 2.54 4.96 -19.93
N ALA A 163 1.86 3.83 -19.84
CA ALA A 163 1.06 3.28 -20.94
C ALA A 163 -0.13 4.19 -21.31
N SER A 164 -0.76 4.84 -20.33
CA SER A 164 -1.83 5.81 -20.60
C SER A 164 -1.31 7.09 -21.24
N ALA A 165 -0.15 7.59 -20.81
CA ALA A 165 0.49 8.76 -21.38
C ALA A 165 0.91 8.54 -22.85
N VAL A 166 1.43 7.35 -23.20
CA VAL A 166 1.80 6.99 -24.57
C VAL A 166 0.59 6.87 -25.51
N ARG A 167 -0.59 6.48 -24.98
CA ARG A 167 -1.83 6.40 -25.80
C ARG A 167 -2.49 7.75 -26.04
N SER A 168 -2.11 8.77 -25.28
CA SER A 168 -2.68 10.12 -25.37
C SER A 168 -1.86 11.05 -26.29
N THR A 169 -0.74 10.56 -26.83
CA THR A 169 0.10 11.20 -27.86
C THR A 169 -0.18 10.61 -29.20
#